data_9866b216a433842e78915fbc10b80970
#
_entry.id   9866b216a433842e78915fbc10b80970
#
_cell.length_a   1.000
_cell.length_b   1.000
_cell.length_c   1.000
_cell.angle_alpha   90.00
_cell.angle_beta   90.00
_cell.angle_gamma   90.00
#
_symmetry.space_group_name_H-M   'P 1'
#
loop_
_entity.id
_entity.type
_entity.pdbx_description
1 polymer ?
#
loop_
_entity_poly.entity_id
_entity_poly.type
_entity_poly.pdbx_seq_one_letter_code
_entity_poly.pdbx_strand_id
1 'polypeptide(L)'
;MLTKVYGSAIYGVNAKTITIEVNVEIGVGYFLVGLPDNAIKESNYRIGTALANSGFKIPGKKITINMAPADLHKEGSAYDLSIAMGILAASQQINSEGISDYLIMGELSLDGEIRPIRGVLPIAVQARNEGFKGFILPKQNAKEASIVNDLEVIGVENIMEVIAFFDENKKIEPTKIDIQKEFFEQLNAFPFDFADVKGQENVKRALEIAAAGGHNIILIGPPGSGKTMLAKRIPSILPPLTLEEALETTKIHSVAGKLGEKTSLMTVRPYCSPHHTVSDAGLVGGGSFPQPGEISLAHNGVLFLDELPEFKRTVLEVMRQPLEDREITISRAKFTVTYPSSFMLVAAMNPSPSGYFPDDPNNTSSLQEMQRYMNKISGPLIDRIDLHIEVNPVPFDDLSAERNGEKSIEIRKRVEKARNIQTDRYKNLIRVHSNAQMGPKELDIYCQLDETGKKLIKTAMEKLNLSARAYDRILRVARTIADLEGMEDLQSSHIAEAIQYRSLDREGWGI
;
A
#
# COMPACT_ATOMS: atom_id res chain seq x y z
N MET A 1 -23.79 -23.64 30.61
CA MET A 1 -24.34 -22.29 30.35
C MET A 1 -23.81 -21.86 28.98
N LEU A 2 -24.61 -21.17 28.20
CA LEU A 2 -24.20 -20.62 26.88
C LEU A 2 -23.79 -19.15 27.03
N THR A 3 -22.60 -18.80 26.55
CA THR A 3 -22.10 -17.43 26.53
C THR A 3 -21.67 -17.05 25.12
N LYS A 4 -21.89 -15.80 24.72
CA LYS A 4 -21.44 -15.25 23.44
C LYS A 4 -20.33 -14.23 23.67
N VAL A 5 -19.23 -14.39 22.94
CA VAL A 5 -18.13 -13.44 22.85
C VAL A 5 -17.88 -13.13 21.38
N TYR A 6 -17.37 -11.95 21.08
CA TYR A 6 -17.18 -11.51 19.71
C TYR A 6 -15.69 -11.34 19.40
N GLY A 7 -15.30 -11.90 18.28
CA GLY A 7 -14.02 -11.66 17.61
C GLY A 7 -14.24 -11.15 16.19
N SER A 8 -13.21 -11.14 15.36
CA SER A 8 -13.32 -10.73 13.97
C SER A 8 -12.37 -11.50 13.05
N ALA A 9 -12.76 -11.70 11.81
CA ALA A 9 -11.94 -12.26 10.74
C ALA A 9 -11.64 -11.21 9.69
N ILE A 10 -10.40 -11.19 9.18
CA ILE A 10 -9.99 -10.30 8.10
C ILE A 10 -10.40 -10.91 6.75
N TYR A 11 -10.96 -10.07 5.88
CA TYR A 11 -11.28 -10.44 4.51
C TYR A 11 -10.86 -9.31 3.56
N GLY A 12 -9.74 -9.47 2.88
CA GLY A 12 -9.11 -8.41 2.10
C GLY A 12 -8.65 -7.27 3.00
N VAL A 13 -9.10 -6.06 2.72
CA VAL A 13 -8.85 -4.85 3.53
C VAL A 13 -9.95 -4.56 4.56
N ASN A 14 -10.94 -5.42 4.64
CA ASN A 14 -12.08 -5.30 5.55
C ASN A 14 -12.06 -6.39 6.62
N ALA A 15 -12.96 -6.28 7.59
CA ALA A 15 -13.15 -7.26 8.63
C ALA A 15 -14.63 -7.68 8.70
N LYS A 16 -14.88 -8.87 9.25
CA LYS A 16 -16.22 -9.40 9.52
C LYS A 16 -16.27 -9.97 10.93
N THR A 17 -17.28 -9.63 11.67
CA THR A 17 -17.45 -10.08 13.04
C THR A 17 -17.73 -11.57 13.11
N ILE A 18 -17.07 -12.24 14.03
CA ILE A 18 -17.21 -13.66 14.35
C ILE A 18 -17.86 -13.77 15.73
N THR A 19 -19.01 -14.40 15.78
CA THR A 19 -19.65 -14.77 17.04
C THR A 19 -19.06 -16.08 17.55
N ILE A 20 -18.48 -16.06 18.75
CA ILE A 20 -17.90 -17.21 19.43
C ILE A 20 -18.88 -17.62 20.54
N GLU A 21 -19.62 -18.68 20.29
CA GLU A 21 -20.59 -19.25 21.22
C GLU A 21 -19.96 -20.36 22.02
N VAL A 22 -19.82 -20.19 23.32
CA VAL A 22 -19.21 -21.19 24.21
C VAL A 22 -20.30 -21.79 25.10
N ASN A 23 -20.49 -23.10 25.01
CA ASN A 23 -21.43 -23.85 25.88
C ASN A 23 -20.66 -24.85 26.75
N VAL A 24 -20.90 -24.78 28.06
CA VAL A 24 -20.36 -25.69 29.05
C VAL A 24 -21.50 -26.51 29.68
N GLU A 25 -21.48 -27.83 29.45
CA GLU A 25 -22.53 -28.77 29.90
C GLU A 25 -21.94 -30.02 30.56
N ILE A 26 -22.80 -30.87 31.13
CA ILE A 26 -22.39 -32.15 31.72
C ILE A 26 -21.86 -33.06 30.64
N GLY A 27 -20.70 -33.66 30.87
CA GLY A 27 -20.00 -34.54 29.94
C GLY A 27 -18.50 -34.27 29.92
N VAL A 28 -17.77 -34.92 29.04
CA VAL A 28 -16.31 -34.76 28.87
C VAL A 28 -16.02 -34.50 27.39
N GLY A 29 -15.17 -33.54 27.10
CA GLY A 29 -14.67 -33.29 25.76
C GLY A 29 -14.59 -31.80 25.40
N TYR A 30 -13.77 -31.49 24.40
CA TYR A 30 -13.59 -30.16 23.84
C TYR A 30 -13.87 -30.23 22.35
N PHE A 31 -14.89 -29.51 21.90
CA PHE A 31 -15.38 -29.53 20.53
C PHE A 31 -15.37 -28.13 19.96
N LEU A 32 -14.72 -27.97 18.83
CA LEU A 32 -14.61 -26.70 18.12
C LEU A 32 -15.22 -26.85 16.72
N VAL A 33 -16.22 -26.04 16.40
CA VAL A 33 -16.96 -26.07 15.14
C VAL A 33 -16.98 -24.68 14.48
N GLY A 34 -17.28 -24.60 13.17
CA GLY A 34 -17.33 -23.33 12.44
C GLY A 34 -16.11 -23.07 11.56
N LEU A 35 -15.52 -24.13 10.98
CA LEU A 35 -14.36 -24.07 10.06
C LEU A 35 -13.09 -23.39 10.67
N PRO A 36 -12.66 -23.74 11.87
CA PRO A 36 -11.40 -23.25 12.41
C PRO A 36 -10.22 -23.90 11.69
N ASP A 37 -9.11 -23.16 11.55
CA ASP A 37 -7.85 -23.71 11.09
C ASP A 37 -7.13 -24.57 12.16
N ASN A 38 -5.95 -25.08 11.83
CA ASN A 38 -5.17 -25.86 12.77
C ASN A 38 -4.65 -25.04 13.96
N ALA A 39 -4.30 -23.76 13.75
CA ALA A 39 -3.81 -22.89 14.81
C ALA A 39 -4.89 -22.64 15.87
N ILE A 40 -6.15 -22.48 15.46
CA ILE A 40 -7.30 -22.36 16.38
C ILE A 40 -7.59 -23.71 17.06
N LYS A 41 -7.42 -24.86 16.39
CA LYS A 41 -7.57 -26.17 17.03
C LYS A 41 -6.52 -26.43 18.11
N GLU A 42 -5.30 -25.95 17.89
CA GLU A 42 -4.20 -26.01 18.86
C GLU A 42 -4.36 -25.02 20.02
N SER A 43 -5.23 -24.01 19.89
CA SER A 43 -5.47 -23.01 20.93
C SER A 43 -5.90 -23.61 22.26
N ASN A 44 -6.57 -24.77 22.25
CA ASN A 44 -6.95 -25.48 23.46
C ASN A 44 -5.77 -25.72 24.43
N TYR A 45 -4.59 -26.09 23.90
CA TYR A 45 -3.40 -26.30 24.70
C TYR A 45 -2.83 -25.00 25.25
N ARG A 46 -2.78 -23.96 24.43
CA ARG A 46 -2.30 -22.63 24.85
C ARG A 46 -3.22 -22.03 25.91
N ILE A 47 -4.52 -21.99 25.63
CA ILE A 47 -5.54 -21.47 26.55
C ILE A 47 -5.51 -22.26 27.88
N GLY A 48 -5.46 -23.59 27.82
CA GLY A 48 -5.44 -24.42 29.02
C GLY A 48 -4.25 -24.12 29.93
N THR A 49 -3.06 -23.96 29.35
CA THR A 49 -1.85 -23.65 30.10
C THR A 49 -1.87 -22.19 30.60
N ALA A 50 -2.28 -21.23 29.78
CA ALA A 50 -2.38 -19.84 30.18
C ALA A 50 -3.35 -19.64 31.34
N LEU A 51 -4.55 -20.25 31.27
CA LEU A 51 -5.52 -20.21 32.36
C LEU A 51 -4.99 -20.85 33.65
N ALA A 52 -4.33 -22.01 33.55
CA ALA A 52 -3.74 -22.68 34.72
C ALA A 52 -2.67 -21.82 35.40
N ASN A 53 -1.79 -21.18 34.63
CA ASN A 53 -0.77 -20.27 35.14
C ASN A 53 -1.36 -18.97 35.72
N SER A 54 -2.56 -18.58 35.26
CA SER A 54 -3.32 -17.44 35.79
C SER A 54 -4.25 -17.78 36.95
N GLY A 55 -4.20 -19.02 37.49
CA GLY A 55 -5.01 -19.45 38.64
C GLY A 55 -6.42 -19.94 38.30
N PHE A 56 -6.76 -20.08 37.03
CA PHE A 56 -8.04 -20.59 36.54
C PHE A 56 -7.92 -22.02 36.00
N LYS A 57 -9.04 -22.68 35.74
CA LYS A 57 -9.02 -24.06 35.23
C LYS A 57 -10.00 -24.23 34.07
N ILE A 58 -9.59 -24.97 33.05
CA ILE A 58 -10.55 -25.49 32.08
C ILE A 58 -11.47 -26.47 32.84
N PRO A 59 -12.81 -26.25 32.79
CA PRO A 59 -13.72 -27.14 33.52
C PRO A 59 -13.67 -28.54 32.93
N GLY A 60 -13.64 -29.55 33.82
CA GLY A 60 -13.70 -30.98 33.45
C GLY A 60 -15.08 -31.41 32.95
N LYS A 61 -15.69 -30.57 32.09
CA LYS A 61 -17.03 -30.75 31.53
C LYS A 61 -16.92 -30.76 29.98
N LYS A 62 -18.04 -31.06 29.31
CA LYS A 62 -18.10 -30.95 27.86
C LYS A 62 -18.16 -29.47 27.46
N ILE A 63 -17.19 -29.03 26.70
CA ILE A 63 -17.08 -27.68 26.17
C ILE A 63 -17.33 -27.74 24.66
N THR A 64 -18.33 -27.02 24.19
CA THR A 64 -18.59 -26.87 22.75
C THR A 64 -18.44 -25.39 22.37
N ILE A 65 -17.56 -25.10 21.41
CA ILE A 65 -17.29 -23.74 20.91
C ILE A 65 -17.72 -23.71 19.45
N ASN A 66 -18.65 -22.81 19.13
CA ASN A 66 -19.08 -22.57 17.77
C ASN A 66 -18.64 -21.18 17.30
N MET A 67 -17.93 -21.13 16.18
CA MET A 67 -17.47 -19.88 15.57
C MET A 67 -18.33 -19.56 14.34
N ALA A 68 -19.31 -18.71 14.49
CA ALA A 68 -20.24 -18.33 13.44
C ALA A 68 -19.85 -17.01 12.75
N PRO A 69 -20.13 -16.83 11.44
CA PRO A 69 -20.78 -17.77 10.53
C PRO A 69 -19.81 -18.87 10.03
N ALA A 70 -20.34 -20.06 9.71
CA ALA A 70 -19.52 -21.22 9.32
C ALA A 70 -18.91 -21.14 7.92
N ASP A 71 -19.41 -20.27 7.04
CA ASP A 71 -18.92 -20.06 5.69
C ASP A 71 -17.65 -19.20 5.63
N LEU A 72 -17.34 -18.47 6.71
CA LEU A 72 -16.11 -17.71 6.84
C LEU A 72 -15.03 -18.58 7.47
N HIS A 73 -13.86 -18.61 6.84
CA HIS A 73 -12.69 -19.26 7.41
C HIS A 73 -12.08 -18.39 8.51
N LYS A 74 -11.72 -19.00 9.61
CA LYS A 74 -11.06 -18.37 10.74
C LYS A 74 -9.67 -18.96 10.84
N GLU A 75 -8.67 -18.10 10.93
CA GLU A 75 -7.28 -18.53 11.01
C GLU A 75 -6.48 -17.77 12.07
N GLY A 76 -5.42 -18.43 12.51
CA GLY A 76 -4.44 -17.85 13.44
C GLY A 76 -4.88 -17.91 14.90
N SER A 77 -3.96 -17.43 15.75
CA SER A 77 -4.07 -17.47 17.20
C SER A 77 -4.80 -16.28 17.84
N ALA A 78 -5.24 -15.33 17.02
CA ALA A 78 -5.87 -14.08 17.48
C ALA A 78 -7.18 -14.28 18.27
N TYR A 79 -7.80 -15.46 18.20
CA TYR A 79 -9.02 -15.81 18.92
C TYR A 79 -8.79 -16.41 20.30
N ASP A 80 -7.54 -16.67 20.70
CA ASP A 80 -7.23 -17.33 21.96
C ASP A 80 -7.85 -16.60 23.16
N LEU A 81 -7.73 -15.27 23.20
CA LEU A 81 -8.29 -14.44 24.26
C LEU A 81 -9.82 -14.50 24.27
N SER A 82 -10.47 -14.39 23.10
CA SER A 82 -11.94 -14.48 23.01
C SER A 82 -12.46 -15.83 23.49
N ILE A 83 -11.81 -16.92 23.08
CA ILE A 83 -12.18 -18.29 23.48
C ILE A 83 -11.96 -18.47 24.98
N ALA A 84 -10.83 -18.02 25.52
CA ALA A 84 -10.51 -18.10 26.95
C ALA A 84 -11.57 -17.38 27.80
N MET A 85 -11.89 -16.14 27.45
CA MET A 85 -12.92 -15.34 28.13
C MET A 85 -14.31 -15.99 28.03
N GLY A 86 -14.64 -16.56 26.86
CA GLY A 86 -15.87 -17.32 26.66
C GLY A 86 -15.96 -18.57 27.56
N ILE A 87 -14.87 -19.32 27.72
CA ILE A 87 -14.81 -20.51 28.62
C ILE A 87 -14.98 -20.10 30.08
N LEU A 88 -14.26 -19.08 30.53
CA LEU A 88 -14.34 -18.57 31.89
C LEU A 88 -15.76 -18.07 32.22
N ALA A 89 -16.38 -17.29 31.33
CA ALA A 89 -17.73 -16.80 31.47
C ALA A 89 -18.78 -17.94 31.48
N ALA A 90 -18.69 -18.88 30.51
CA ALA A 90 -19.64 -19.98 30.41
C ALA A 90 -19.52 -20.97 31.57
N SER A 91 -18.35 -21.06 32.21
CA SER A 91 -18.12 -21.86 33.41
C SER A 91 -18.37 -21.12 34.72
N GLN A 92 -18.78 -19.87 34.67
CA GLN A 92 -19.08 -19.01 35.83
C GLN A 92 -17.85 -18.80 36.76
N GLN A 93 -16.64 -18.80 36.18
CA GLN A 93 -15.42 -18.47 36.91
C GLN A 93 -15.15 -16.97 36.98
N ILE A 94 -15.79 -16.20 36.09
CA ILE A 94 -15.75 -14.74 36.06
C ILE A 94 -17.15 -14.18 35.83
N ASN A 95 -17.35 -12.89 36.15
CA ASN A 95 -18.56 -12.18 35.78
C ASN A 95 -18.59 -11.99 34.25
N SER A 96 -19.73 -12.28 33.64
CA SER A 96 -19.93 -12.15 32.18
C SER A 96 -20.79 -10.96 31.79
N GLU A 97 -21.18 -10.09 32.77
CA GLU A 97 -21.99 -8.92 32.50
C GLU A 97 -21.24 -7.93 31.59
N GLY A 98 -21.87 -7.55 30.48
CA GLY A 98 -21.30 -6.63 29.49
C GLY A 98 -20.23 -7.22 28.57
N ILE A 99 -19.86 -8.51 28.68
CA ILE A 99 -18.84 -9.13 27.81
C ILE A 99 -19.24 -9.08 26.32
N SER A 100 -20.52 -9.14 26.03
CA SER A 100 -21.07 -9.06 24.67
C SER A 100 -21.04 -7.67 24.06
N ASP A 101 -20.75 -6.64 24.83
CA ASP A 101 -20.68 -5.26 24.35
C ASP A 101 -19.31 -4.93 23.76
N TYR A 102 -18.33 -5.80 24.00
CA TYR A 102 -16.95 -5.65 23.55
C TYR A 102 -16.57 -6.70 22.53
N LEU A 103 -15.84 -6.26 21.51
CA LEU A 103 -15.07 -7.15 20.66
C LEU A 103 -13.75 -7.48 21.40
N ILE A 104 -13.36 -8.76 21.47
CA ILE A 104 -12.22 -9.21 22.25
C ILE A 104 -11.30 -10.02 21.34
N MET A 105 -10.03 -9.63 21.20
CA MET A 105 -9.05 -10.39 20.40
C MET A 105 -7.65 -10.29 20.97
N GLY A 106 -6.88 -11.37 20.81
CA GLY A 106 -5.47 -11.42 21.19
C GLY A 106 -4.96 -12.86 21.17
N GLU A 107 -3.69 -13.05 20.86
CA GLU A 107 -3.02 -14.33 21.00
C GLU A 107 -2.52 -14.48 22.45
N LEU A 108 -2.74 -15.64 23.06
CA LEU A 108 -2.25 -15.93 24.41
C LEU A 108 -0.91 -16.68 24.35
N SER A 109 0.06 -16.20 25.12
CA SER A 109 1.24 -16.97 25.49
C SER A 109 0.91 -17.92 26.65
N LEU A 110 1.78 -18.89 26.94
CA LEU A 110 1.54 -19.89 27.97
C LEU A 110 1.51 -19.33 29.40
N ASP A 111 2.10 -18.15 29.61
CA ASP A 111 2.11 -17.41 30.90
C ASP A 111 0.94 -16.41 31.03
N GLY A 112 0.07 -16.34 30.01
CA GLY A 112 -1.10 -15.47 30.01
C GLY A 112 -0.85 -14.05 29.46
N GLU A 113 0.35 -13.74 28.96
CA GLU A 113 0.59 -12.50 28.22
C GLU A 113 -0.17 -12.49 26.88
N ILE A 114 -0.56 -11.29 26.45
CA ILE A 114 -1.34 -11.09 25.22
C ILE A 114 -0.42 -10.51 24.14
N ARG A 115 -0.26 -11.26 23.04
CA ARG A 115 0.60 -10.94 21.92
C ARG A 115 -0.15 -10.17 20.84
N PRO A 116 0.57 -9.31 20.06
CA PRO A 116 -0.03 -8.50 19.02
C PRO A 116 -0.66 -9.32 17.89
N ILE A 117 -1.71 -8.75 17.31
CA ILE A 117 -2.46 -9.32 16.18
C ILE A 117 -2.36 -8.42 14.95
N ARG A 118 -2.73 -8.95 13.78
CA ARG A 118 -2.74 -8.22 12.51
C ARG A 118 -4.14 -7.71 12.18
N GLY A 119 -4.21 -6.68 11.33
CA GLY A 119 -5.48 -6.18 10.80
C GLY A 119 -6.36 -5.50 11.83
N VAL A 120 -5.76 -4.87 12.82
CA VAL A 120 -6.48 -4.25 13.93
C VAL A 120 -7.33 -3.07 13.48
N LEU A 121 -6.82 -2.24 12.57
CA LEU A 121 -7.57 -1.09 12.06
C LEU A 121 -8.87 -1.48 11.34
N PRO A 122 -8.91 -2.39 10.35
CA PRO A 122 -10.16 -2.84 9.77
C PRO A 122 -11.09 -3.51 10.78
N ILE A 123 -10.56 -4.22 11.78
CA ILE A 123 -11.37 -4.81 12.87
C ILE A 123 -12.02 -3.71 13.71
N ALA A 124 -11.27 -2.69 14.12
CA ALA A 124 -11.80 -1.56 14.90
C ALA A 124 -12.87 -0.77 14.12
N VAL A 125 -12.67 -0.54 12.82
CA VAL A 125 -13.66 0.10 11.95
C VAL A 125 -14.95 -0.72 11.90
N GLN A 126 -14.85 -2.04 11.78
CA GLN A 126 -16.01 -2.94 11.77
C GLN A 126 -16.73 -2.94 13.12
N ALA A 127 -15.99 -3.03 14.23
CA ALA A 127 -16.56 -2.99 15.58
C ALA A 127 -17.39 -1.71 15.81
N ARG A 128 -16.85 -0.54 15.43
CA ARG A 128 -17.59 0.72 15.51
C ARG A 128 -18.87 0.70 14.66
N ASN A 129 -18.78 0.22 13.41
CA ASN A 129 -19.90 0.21 12.48
C ASN A 129 -21.06 -0.70 12.95
N GLU A 130 -20.74 -1.76 13.70
CA GLU A 130 -21.72 -2.68 14.29
C GLU A 130 -22.22 -2.21 15.67
N GLY A 131 -21.69 -1.11 16.19
CA GLY A 131 -22.16 -0.49 17.44
C GLY A 131 -21.62 -1.15 18.70
N PHE A 132 -20.49 -1.85 18.64
CA PHE A 132 -19.81 -2.30 19.85
C PHE A 132 -19.38 -1.12 20.69
N LYS A 133 -19.48 -1.27 22.01
CA LYS A 133 -19.02 -0.26 22.97
C LYS A 133 -17.52 -0.06 22.91
N GLY A 134 -16.77 -1.18 22.75
CA GLY A 134 -15.32 -1.12 22.70
C GLY A 134 -14.66 -2.35 22.10
N PHE A 135 -13.34 -2.24 21.99
CA PHE A 135 -12.46 -3.29 21.50
C PHE A 135 -11.34 -3.54 22.51
N ILE A 136 -11.31 -4.75 23.10
CA ILE A 136 -10.27 -5.22 24.00
C ILE A 136 -9.24 -5.99 23.19
N LEU A 137 -7.99 -5.51 23.20
CA LEU A 137 -6.95 -5.99 22.30
C LEU A 137 -5.56 -5.82 22.95
N PRO A 138 -4.49 -6.43 22.36
CA PRO A 138 -3.13 -6.27 22.86
C PRO A 138 -2.72 -4.80 22.94
N LYS A 139 -2.09 -4.38 24.03
CA LYS A 139 -1.64 -3.00 24.27
C LYS A 139 -0.78 -2.44 23.14
N GLN A 140 0.05 -3.27 22.52
CA GLN A 140 0.90 -2.91 21.39
C GLN A 140 0.08 -2.47 20.15
N ASN A 141 -1.13 -2.98 19.98
CA ASN A 141 -2.05 -2.63 18.91
C ASN A 141 -3.01 -1.48 19.26
N ALA A 142 -3.07 -1.06 20.52
CA ALA A 142 -4.09 -0.10 20.99
C ALA A 142 -4.00 1.25 20.25
N LYS A 143 -2.80 1.71 19.94
CA LYS A 143 -2.62 2.96 19.17
C LYS A 143 -3.22 2.85 17.76
N GLU A 144 -3.03 1.73 17.07
CA GLU A 144 -3.61 1.49 15.75
C GLU A 144 -5.15 1.51 15.79
N ALA A 145 -5.77 0.81 16.75
CA ALA A 145 -7.21 0.78 16.92
C ALA A 145 -7.81 2.16 17.28
N SER A 146 -7.08 2.97 18.06
CA SER A 146 -7.57 4.26 18.56
C SER A 146 -7.65 5.38 17.51
N ILE A 147 -7.23 5.10 16.26
CA ILE A 147 -7.56 5.92 15.08
C ILE A 147 -9.08 5.97 14.84
N VAL A 148 -9.80 4.95 15.27
CA VAL A 148 -11.25 4.88 15.07
C VAL A 148 -11.96 5.63 16.20
N ASN A 149 -12.57 6.76 15.86
CA ASN A 149 -13.38 7.53 16.79
C ASN A 149 -14.66 6.75 17.20
N ASP A 150 -15.23 7.10 18.33
CA ASP A 150 -16.47 6.51 18.86
C ASP A 150 -16.39 5.00 19.14
N LEU A 151 -15.20 4.51 19.52
CA LEU A 151 -14.95 3.16 19.98
C LEU A 151 -14.01 3.22 21.21
N GLU A 152 -14.38 2.59 22.33
CA GLU A 152 -13.50 2.47 23.50
C GLU A 152 -12.40 1.44 23.20
N VAL A 153 -11.17 1.89 23.01
CA VAL A 153 -10.02 1.02 22.74
C VAL A 153 -9.30 0.68 24.04
N ILE A 154 -9.40 -0.57 24.47
CA ILE A 154 -8.86 -1.05 25.74
C ILE A 154 -7.65 -1.94 25.46
N GLY A 155 -6.45 -1.37 25.59
CA GLY A 155 -5.19 -2.10 25.41
C GLY A 155 -4.79 -2.84 26.69
N VAL A 156 -4.57 -4.15 26.57
CA VAL A 156 -4.24 -5.05 27.68
C VAL A 156 -2.94 -5.82 27.43
N GLU A 157 -2.18 -6.10 28.50
CA GLU A 157 -0.90 -6.82 28.42
C GLU A 157 -1.06 -8.30 28.79
N ASN A 158 -2.01 -8.63 29.64
CA ASN A 158 -2.24 -10.00 30.08
C ASN A 158 -3.73 -10.30 30.32
N ILE A 159 -4.09 -11.59 30.36
CA ILE A 159 -5.48 -12.03 30.54
C ILE A 159 -6.07 -11.60 31.90
N MET A 160 -5.24 -11.45 32.94
CA MET A 160 -5.70 -11.02 34.27
C MET A 160 -6.26 -9.60 34.25
N GLU A 161 -5.74 -8.71 33.40
CA GLU A 161 -6.28 -7.37 33.23
C GLU A 161 -7.68 -7.42 32.63
N VAL A 162 -7.93 -8.30 31.66
CA VAL A 162 -9.25 -8.48 31.03
C VAL A 162 -10.25 -9.06 32.04
N ILE A 163 -9.82 -10.03 32.86
CA ILE A 163 -10.66 -10.62 33.91
C ILE A 163 -11.02 -9.56 34.95
N ALA A 164 -10.04 -8.79 35.44
CA ALA A 164 -10.27 -7.73 36.43
C ALA A 164 -11.18 -6.62 35.88
N PHE A 165 -11.13 -6.34 34.57
CA PHE A 165 -12.01 -5.37 33.92
C PHE A 165 -13.50 -5.79 34.04
N PHE A 166 -13.81 -7.08 33.91
CA PHE A 166 -15.19 -7.58 34.03
C PHE A 166 -15.60 -7.91 35.47
N ASP A 167 -14.72 -8.49 36.28
CA ASP A 167 -15.04 -8.94 37.65
C ASP A 167 -15.02 -7.81 38.68
N GLU A 168 -13.95 -7.02 38.64
CA GLU A 168 -13.67 -6.03 39.69
C GLU A 168 -14.10 -4.62 39.28
N ASN A 169 -14.73 -4.45 38.11
CA ASN A 169 -15.01 -3.16 37.49
C ASN A 169 -13.77 -2.23 37.48
N LYS A 170 -12.59 -2.81 37.36
CA LYS A 170 -11.34 -2.05 37.26
C LYS A 170 -11.38 -1.25 35.95
N LYS A 171 -11.55 0.04 36.05
CA LYS A 171 -11.50 0.91 34.88
C LYS A 171 -10.10 0.91 34.30
N ILE A 172 -9.94 0.34 33.11
CA ILE A 172 -8.78 0.57 32.27
C ILE A 172 -9.13 1.79 31.41
N GLU A 173 -8.31 2.82 31.45
CA GLU A 173 -8.54 4.02 30.64
C GLU A 173 -8.39 3.68 29.15
N PRO A 174 -9.39 4.02 28.32
CA PRO A 174 -9.28 3.81 26.87
C PRO A 174 -8.12 4.60 26.28
N THR A 175 -7.38 3.96 25.40
CA THR A 175 -6.29 4.61 24.64
C THR A 175 -6.91 5.64 23.69
N LYS A 176 -6.44 6.89 23.78
CA LYS A 176 -6.86 8.00 22.91
C LYS A 176 -5.69 8.57 22.17
N ILE A 177 -5.86 8.87 20.91
CA ILE A 177 -4.86 9.54 20.06
C ILE A 177 -5.51 10.76 19.42
N ASP A 178 -4.77 11.85 19.37
CA ASP A 178 -5.11 13.00 18.54
C ASP A 178 -4.59 12.74 17.11
N ILE A 179 -5.49 12.22 16.27
CA ILE A 179 -5.18 11.84 14.88
C ILE A 179 -4.69 13.05 14.09
N GLN A 180 -5.26 14.23 14.30
CA GLN A 180 -4.86 15.43 13.56
C GLN A 180 -3.44 15.83 13.94
N LYS A 181 -3.12 15.86 15.23
CA LYS A 181 -1.78 16.20 15.70
C LYS A 181 -0.75 15.19 15.16
N GLU A 182 -0.99 13.91 15.28
CA GLU A 182 -0.08 12.86 14.81
C GLU A 182 0.11 12.91 13.29
N PHE A 183 -0.97 13.16 12.55
CA PHE A 183 -0.94 13.31 11.10
C PHE A 183 -0.06 14.48 10.67
N PHE A 184 -0.21 15.64 11.29
CA PHE A 184 0.54 16.85 10.92
C PHE A 184 2.01 16.81 11.38
N GLU A 185 2.33 16.20 12.51
CA GLU A 185 3.70 16.14 13.02
C GLU A 185 4.64 15.30 12.14
N GLN A 186 4.13 14.28 11.45
CA GLN A 186 4.94 13.34 10.66
C GLN A 186 5.00 13.66 9.16
N LEU A 187 4.24 14.64 8.66
CA LEU A 187 4.14 14.98 7.24
C LEU A 187 5.47 15.33 6.55
N ASN A 188 6.49 15.73 7.28
CA ASN A 188 7.76 16.23 6.74
C ASN A 188 8.99 15.40 7.12
N ALA A 189 8.80 14.20 7.67
CA ALA A 189 9.90 13.33 8.08
C ALA A 189 10.43 12.48 6.91
N PHE A 190 11.20 13.08 6.00
CA PHE A 190 11.85 12.35 4.90
C PHE A 190 13.34 12.18 5.17
N PRO A 191 13.88 10.96 4.98
CA PRO A 191 15.31 10.69 5.20
C PRO A 191 16.21 11.25 4.08
N PHE A 192 15.63 11.65 2.94
CA PHE A 192 16.36 12.12 1.76
C PHE A 192 15.77 13.41 1.21
N ASP A 193 16.63 14.30 0.70
CA ASP A 193 16.24 15.57 0.09
C ASP A 193 16.81 15.70 -1.34
N PHE A 194 16.07 16.37 -2.25
CA PHE A 194 16.54 16.66 -3.60
C PHE A 194 17.71 17.66 -3.63
N ALA A 195 17.90 18.45 -2.59
CA ALA A 195 19.06 19.32 -2.43
C ALA A 195 20.40 18.54 -2.45
N ASP A 196 20.39 17.26 -2.09
CA ASP A 196 21.59 16.41 -2.19
C ASP A 196 21.95 15.99 -3.60
N VAL A 197 21.03 16.15 -4.57
CA VAL A 197 21.22 15.72 -5.96
C VAL A 197 21.93 16.82 -6.72
N LYS A 198 23.16 16.55 -7.15
CA LYS A 198 23.98 17.46 -7.94
C LYS A 198 23.67 17.33 -9.44
N GLY A 199 23.49 18.45 -10.15
CA GLY A 199 23.14 18.46 -11.55
C GLY A 199 21.81 17.77 -11.88
N GLN A 200 21.70 17.19 -13.05
CA GLN A 200 20.56 16.39 -13.54
C GLN A 200 19.21 17.13 -13.56
N GLU A 201 19.22 18.41 -13.91
CA GLU A 201 18.03 19.28 -13.87
C GLU A 201 16.88 18.74 -14.75
N ASN A 202 17.18 18.14 -15.90
CA ASN A 202 16.17 17.53 -16.78
C ASN A 202 15.49 16.33 -16.09
N VAL A 203 16.25 15.54 -15.31
CA VAL A 203 15.70 14.40 -14.56
C VAL A 203 14.85 14.90 -13.40
N LYS A 204 15.30 15.91 -12.67
CA LYS A 204 14.52 16.54 -11.59
C LYS A 204 13.20 17.10 -12.12
N ARG A 205 13.22 17.78 -13.28
CA ARG A 205 12.03 18.29 -13.94
C ARG A 205 11.06 17.17 -14.34
N ALA A 206 11.55 16.08 -14.91
CA ALA A 206 10.72 14.93 -15.26
C ALA A 206 10.09 14.27 -14.00
N LEU A 207 10.85 14.18 -12.89
CA LEU A 207 10.35 13.66 -11.63
C LEU A 207 9.30 14.59 -10.97
N GLU A 208 9.47 15.92 -11.09
CA GLU A 208 8.48 16.92 -10.68
C GLU A 208 7.16 16.74 -11.45
N ILE A 209 7.24 16.61 -12.79
CA ILE A 209 6.07 16.37 -13.64
C ILE A 209 5.40 15.04 -13.27
N ALA A 210 6.19 13.98 -13.10
CA ALA A 210 5.68 12.68 -12.72
C ALA A 210 4.96 12.71 -11.37
N ALA A 211 5.52 13.41 -10.37
CA ALA A 211 4.92 13.58 -9.05
C ALA A 211 3.62 14.42 -9.11
N ALA A 212 3.62 15.50 -9.92
CA ALA A 212 2.47 16.39 -10.05
C ALA A 212 1.28 15.71 -10.73
N GLY A 213 1.52 14.93 -11.81
CA GLY A 213 0.47 14.25 -12.56
C GLY A 213 0.14 12.84 -12.09
N GLY A 214 0.95 12.23 -11.21
CA GLY A 214 0.87 10.82 -10.87
C GLY A 214 1.29 9.90 -12.02
N HIS A 215 2.22 10.35 -12.85
CA HIS A 215 2.67 9.63 -14.05
C HIS A 215 3.67 8.54 -13.73
N ASN A 216 3.58 7.43 -14.44
CA ASN A 216 4.59 6.37 -14.42
C ASN A 216 5.83 6.82 -15.18
N ILE A 217 7.02 6.52 -14.65
CA ILE A 217 8.29 6.97 -15.21
C ILE A 217 9.31 5.84 -15.28
N ILE A 218 10.12 5.80 -16.33
CA ILE A 218 11.29 4.94 -16.43
C ILE A 218 12.57 5.76 -16.55
N LEU A 219 13.56 5.41 -15.72
CA LEU A 219 14.89 6.01 -15.68
C LEU A 219 15.88 5.10 -16.40
N ILE A 220 16.52 5.60 -17.45
CA ILE A 220 17.40 4.83 -18.30
C ILE A 220 18.80 5.44 -18.24
N GLY A 221 19.79 4.69 -17.86
CA GLY A 221 21.16 5.23 -17.79
C GLY A 221 22.18 4.19 -17.35
N PRO A 222 23.47 4.49 -17.52
CA PRO A 222 24.54 3.57 -17.16
C PRO A 222 24.58 3.27 -15.66
N PRO A 223 25.25 2.19 -15.25
CA PRO A 223 25.51 1.93 -13.84
C PRO A 223 26.18 3.13 -13.17
N GLY A 224 25.78 3.44 -11.92
CA GLY A 224 26.33 4.57 -11.18
C GLY A 224 25.77 5.96 -11.57
N SER A 225 24.85 6.09 -12.53
CA SER A 225 24.24 7.37 -12.91
C SER A 225 23.25 7.96 -11.86
N GLY A 226 22.98 7.26 -10.75
CA GLY A 226 22.16 7.77 -9.65
C GLY A 226 20.66 7.45 -9.72
N LYS A 227 20.22 6.56 -10.62
CA LYS A 227 18.79 6.19 -10.79
C LYS A 227 18.10 5.81 -9.48
N THR A 228 18.66 4.88 -8.73
CA THR A 228 18.12 4.42 -7.44
C THR A 228 18.13 5.54 -6.38
N MET A 229 19.15 6.41 -6.40
CA MET A 229 19.26 7.57 -5.52
C MET A 229 18.14 8.57 -5.78
N LEU A 230 17.84 8.84 -7.05
CA LEU A 230 16.74 9.72 -7.48
C LEU A 230 15.37 9.13 -7.08
N ALA A 231 15.15 7.84 -7.37
CA ALA A 231 13.90 7.15 -7.05
C ALA A 231 13.56 7.19 -5.55
N LYS A 232 14.55 7.01 -4.66
CA LYS A 232 14.38 7.08 -3.20
C LYS A 232 13.94 8.47 -2.69
N ARG A 233 14.15 9.52 -3.47
CA ARG A 233 13.77 10.90 -3.13
C ARG A 233 12.37 11.28 -3.58
N ILE A 234 11.75 10.53 -4.49
CA ILE A 234 10.40 10.83 -5.02
C ILE A 234 9.35 11.03 -3.91
N PRO A 235 9.29 10.19 -2.85
CA PRO A 235 8.33 10.43 -1.77
C PRO A 235 8.43 11.82 -1.15
N SER A 236 9.61 12.44 -1.14
CA SER A 236 9.82 13.77 -0.56
C SER A 236 9.19 14.92 -1.36
N ILE A 237 8.87 14.70 -2.63
CA ILE A 237 8.24 15.69 -3.51
C ILE A 237 6.78 15.36 -3.87
N LEU A 238 6.28 14.17 -3.49
CA LEU A 238 4.87 13.83 -3.66
C LEU A 238 3.98 14.69 -2.75
N PRO A 239 2.74 14.99 -3.19
CA PRO A 239 1.77 15.64 -2.30
C PRO A 239 1.53 14.79 -1.06
N PRO A 240 1.25 15.39 0.11
CA PRO A 240 0.91 14.64 1.31
C PRO A 240 -0.31 13.74 1.08
N LEU A 241 -0.43 12.67 1.86
CA LEU A 241 -1.65 11.87 1.88
C LEU A 241 -2.82 12.72 2.40
N THR A 242 -4.01 12.53 1.87
CA THR A 242 -5.22 12.95 2.57
C THR A 242 -5.49 12.00 3.75
N LEU A 243 -6.33 12.38 4.68
CA LEU A 243 -6.68 11.50 5.80
C LEU A 243 -7.33 10.19 5.30
N GLU A 244 -8.14 10.28 4.25
CA GLU A 244 -8.79 9.12 3.63
C GLU A 244 -7.76 8.19 2.98
N GLU A 245 -6.83 8.72 2.16
CA GLU A 245 -5.71 7.97 1.60
C GLU A 245 -4.83 7.33 2.69
N ALA A 246 -4.56 8.06 3.78
CA ALA A 246 -3.77 7.58 4.91
C ALA A 246 -4.45 6.39 5.60
N LEU A 247 -5.76 6.47 5.85
CA LEU A 247 -6.55 5.39 6.45
C LEU A 247 -6.60 4.15 5.54
N GLU A 248 -6.82 4.34 4.23
CA GLU A 248 -6.85 3.24 3.27
C GLU A 248 -5.50 2.53 3.17
N THR A 249 -4.42 3.31 3.08
CA THR A 249 -3.04 2.78 3.05
C THR A 249 -2.72 2.04 4.36
N THR A 250 -3.11 2.62 5.50
CA THR A 250 -2.88 1.99 6.81
C THR A 250 -3.61 0.67 6.94
N LYS A 251 -4.86 0.54 6.45
CA LYS A 251 -5.59 -0.75 6.46
C LYS A 251 -4.83 -1.85 5.72
N ILE A 252 -4.25 -1.55 4.55
CA ILE A 252 -3.49 -2.53 3.77
C ILE A 252 -2.25 -2.98 4.55
N HIS A 253 -1.50 -2.04 5.12
CA HIS A 253 -0.29 -2.34 5.91
C HIS A 253 -0.62 -3.06 7.22
N SER A 254 -1.75 -2.75 7.85
CA SER A 254 -2.29 -3.44 9.03
C SER A 254 -2.56 -4.92 8.74
N VAL A 255 -3.31 -5.21 7.66
CA VAL A 255 -3.61 -6.58 7.23
C VAL A 255 -2.34 -7.36 6.89
N ALA A 256 -1.38 -6.71 6.23
CA ALA A 256 -0.08 -7.31 5.92
C ALA A 256 0.82 -7.55 7.16
N GLY A 257 0.46 -6.98 8.31
CA GLY A 257 1.30 -7.00 9.51
C GLY A 257 2.61 -6.23 9.34
N LYS A 258 2.60 -5.19 8.51
CA LYS A 258 3.78 -4.35 8.19
C LYS A 258 3.72 -2.95 8.83
N LEU A 259 2.76 -2.68 9.70
CA LEU A 259 2.78 -1.50 10.54
C LEU A 259 3.86 -1.64 11.63
N GLY A 260 4.71 -0.64 11.77
CA GLY A 260 5.68 -0.60 12.88
C GLY A 260 4.98 -0.42 14.23
N GLU A 261 5.53 -0.97 15.30
CA GLU A 261 4.95 -0.91 16.66
C GLU A 261 4.64 0.52 17.15
N LYS A 262 5.34 1.53 16.62
CA LYS A 262 5.16 2.94 16.96
C LYS A 262 4.28 3.70 15.96
N THR A 263 3.89 3.07 14.86
CA THR A 263 3.13 3.71 13.77
C THR A 263 1.66 3.35 13.93
N SER A 264 0.85 4.32 14.28
CA SER A 264 -0.61 4.21 14.30
C SER A 264 -1.20 4.45 12.92
N LEU A 265 -0.77 5.51 12.23
CA LEU A 265 -1.28 5.95 10.93
C LEU A 265 -0.12 6.13 9.95
N MET A 266 -0.28 5.66 8.72
CA MET A 266 0.64 5.95 7.62
C MET A 266 0.43 7.39 7.16
N THR A 267 1.35 8.28 7.48
CA THR A 267 1.27 9.71 7.13
C THR A 267 2.13 10.06 5.92
N VAL A 268 3.09 9.21 5.59
CA VAL A 268 4.00 9.33 4.44
C VAL A 268 3.63 8.30 3.39
N ARG A 269 3.65 8.70 2.12
CA ARG A 269 3.39 7.80 0.99
C ARG A 269 4.39 6.64 0.99
N PRO A 270 3.93 5.38 0.93
CA PRO A 270 4.81 4.22 0.96
C PRO A 270 5.77 4.20 -0.24
N TYR A 271 6.96 3.68 -0.01
CA TYR A 271 7.95 3.41 -1.05
C TYR A 271 8.33 1.92 -0.99
N CYS A 272 7.83 1.16 -1.95
CA CYS A 272 8.11 -0.26 -2.08
C CYS A 272 9.14 -0.50 -3.17
N SER A 273 10.19 -1.26 -2.87
CA SER A 273 11.27 -1.57 -3.80
C SER A 273 11.59 -3.06 -3.73
N PRO A 274 10.76 -3.92 -4.33
CA PRO A 274 11.01 -5.35 -4.36
C PRO A 274 12.25 -5.66 -5.21
N HIS A 275 13.02 -6.65 -4.79
CA HIS A 275 14.15 -7.15 -5.57
C HIS A 275 13.66 -7.88 -6.83
N HIS A 276 14.41 -7.87 -7.93
CA HIS A 276 14.03 -8.50 -9.20
C HIS A 276 13.78 -10.02 -9.10
N THR A 277 14.29 -10.68 -8.04
CA THR A 277 14.01 -12.10 -7.76
C THR A 277 12.67 -12.37 -7.08
N VAL A 278 11.86 -11.34 -6.82
CA VAL A 278 10.55 -11.48 -6.19
C VAL A 278 9.68 -12.45 -6.98
N SER A 279 8.92 -13.29 -6.28
CA SER A 279 7.95 -14.19 -6.90
C SER A 279 6.68 -13.44 -7.31
N ASP A 280 5.89 -14.02 -8.24
CA ASP A 280 4.58 -13.49 -8.62
C ASP A 280 3.69 -13.27 -7.38
N ALA A 281 3.68 -14.24 -6.46
CA ALA A 281 2.93 -14.13 -5.20
C ALA A 281 3.49 -13.06 -4.25
N GLY A 282 4.79 -12.79 -4.25
CA GLY A 282 5.39 -11.71 -3.47
C GLY A 282 5.00 -10.33 -4.01
N LEU A 283 4.95 -10.18 -5.34
CA LEU A 283 4.60 -8.93 -5.97
C LEU A 283 3.09 -8.65 -5.93
N VAL A 284 2.28 -9.61 -6.38
CA VAL A 284 0.82 -9.49 -6.50
C VAL A 284 0.12 -9.71 -5.17
N GLY A 285 0.67 -10.60 -4.38
CA GLY A 285 0.00 -11.18 -3.22
C GLY A 285 -0.45 -12.61 -3.49
N GLY A 286 -0.77 -13.33 -2.44
CA GLY A 286 -1.14 -14.74 -2.54
C GLY A 286 -1.09 -15.45 -1.21
N GLY A 287 -0.88 -16.75 -1.27
CA GLY A 287 -0.94 -17.67 -0.12
C GLY A 287 -2.21 -18.49 -0.15
N SER A 288 -2.35 -19.40 0.81
CA SER A 288 -3.59 -20.15 1.05
C SER A 288 -4.73 -19.21 1.42
N PHE A 289 -4.42 -18.17 2.14
CA PHE A 289 -5.23 -16.96 2.37
C PHE A 289 -4.60 -15.82 1.61
N PRO A 290 -5.36 -15.15 0.72
CA PRO A 290 -4.83 -14.06 -0.06
C PRO A 290 -4.34 -12.91 0.85
N GLN A 291 -3.01 -12.71 0.88
CA GLN A 291 -2.36 -11.58 1.53
C GLN A 291 -1.95 -10.54 0.50
N PRO A 292 -1.94 -9.24 0.83
CA PRO A 292 -1.50 -8.21 -0.11
C PRO A 292 -0.01 -8.34 -0.42
N GLY A 293 0.36 -8.16 -1.70
CA GLY A 293 1.74 -8.13 -2.16
C GLY A 293 2.32 -6.73 -2.21
N GLU A 294 3.56 -6.59 -2.74
CA GLU A 294 4.28 -5.31 -2.83
C GLU A 294 3.50 -4.26 -3.64
N ILE A 295 2.73 -4.67 -4.66
CA ILE A 295 1.87 -3.79 -5.45
C ILE A 295 0.82 -3.11 -4.56
N SER A 296 0.13 -3.88 -3.72
CA SER A 296 -0.89 -3.35 -2.80
C SER A 296 -0.27 -2.55 -1.67
N LEU A 297 0.91 -2.94 -1.20
CA LEU A 297 1.67 -2.18 -0.18
C LEU A 297 2.16 -0.82 -0.70
N ALA A 298 2.37 -0.69 -2.02
CA ALA A 298 2.71 0.57 -2.66
C ALA A 298 1.50 1.49 -2.90
N HIS A 299 0.28 1.08 -2.50
CA HIS A 299 -0.95 1.86 -2.69
C HIS A 299 -0.80 3.28 -2.14
N ASN A 300 -1.25 4.28 -2.90
CA ASN A 300 -1.08 5.71 -2.65
C ASN A 300 0.38 6.18 -2.54
N GLY A 301 1.34 5.38 -3.02
CA GLY A 301 2.77 5.63 -2.94
C GLY A 301 3.52 5.31 -4.22
N VAL A 302 4.74 4.82 -4.07
CA VAL A 302 5.68 4.52 -5.14
C VAL A 302 6.04 3.04 -5.14
N LEU A 303 5.90 2.41 -6.29
CA LEU A 303 6.49 1.09 -6.57
C LEU A 303 7.74 1.30 -7.43
N PHE A 304 8.91 1.04 -6.88
CA PHE A 304 10.18 1.16 -7.58
C PHE A 304 10.68 -0.20 -8.03
N LEU A 305 10.89 -0.36 -9.33
CA LEU A 305 11.46 -1.57 -9.93
C LEU A 305 12.83 -1.23 -10.51
N ASP A 306 13.89 -1.58 -9.77
CA ASP A 306 15.26 -1.44 -10.26
C ASP A 306 15.61 -2.62 -11.16
N GLU A 307 16.48 -2.39 -12.16
CA GLU A 307 16.88 -3.41 -13.14
C GLU A 307 15.66 -4.08 -13.82
N LEU A 308 14.72 -3.28 -14.31
CA LEU A 308 13.44 -3.75 -14.86
C LEU A 308 13.56 -4.97 -15.80
N PRO A 309 14.53 -5.08 -16.74
CA PRO A 309 14.67 -6.23 -17.63
C PRO A 309 15.14 -7.52 -16.93
N GLU A 310 15.57 -7.46 -15.66
CA GLU A 310 15.99 -8.64 -14.90
C GLU A 310 14.81 -9.32 -14.15
N PHE A 311 13.67 -8.66 -14.06
CA PHE A 311 12.45 -9.29 -13.56
C PHE A 311 11.96 -10.39 -14.52
N LYS A 312 11.42 -11.47 -13.96
CA LYS A 312 10.77 -12.51 -14.76
C LYS A 312 9.63 -11.89 -15.58
N ARG A 313 9.52 -12.31 -16.84
CA ARG A 313 8.47 -11.81 -17.75
C ARG A 313 7.07 -11.99 -17.17
N THR A 314 6.80 -13.12 -16.51
CA THR A 314 5.51 -13.39 -15.84
C THR A 314 5.19 -12.35 -14.77
N VAL A 315 6.18 -11.95 -13.99
CA VAL A 315 6.07 -10.91 -12.93
C VAL A 315 5.73 -9.54 -13.55
N LEU A 316 6.33 -9.19 -14.68
CA LEU A 316 6.04 -7.94 -15.37
C LEU A 316 4.65 -7.92 -16.02
N GLU A 317 4.19 -9.06 -16.57
CA GLU A 317 2.88 -9.16 -17.21
C GLU A 317 1.72 -8.99 -16.21
N VAL A 318 1.85 -9.49 -14.98
CA VAL A 318 0.80 -9.32 -13.95
C VAL A 318 0.63 -7.87 -13.48
N MET A 319 1.60 -7.00 -13.73
CA MET A 319 1.51 -5.57 -13.41
C MET A 319 0.57 -4.79 -14.34
N ARG A 320 0.21 -5.36 -15.50
CA ARG A 320 -0.61 -4.66 -16.49
C ARG A 320 -1.99 -4.30 -15.96
N GLN A 321 -2.62 -5.22 -15.24
CA GLN A 321 -3.94 -4.98 -14.65
C GLN A 321 -3.90 -3.88 -13.59
N PRO A 322 -3.08 -3.94 -12.53
CA PRO A 322 -3.07 -2.90 -11.50
C PRO A 322 -2.66 -1.51 -12.02
N LEU A 323 -1.87 -1.42 -13.09
CA LEU A 323 -1.56 -0.14 -13.73
C LEU A 323 -2.75 0.49 -14.46
N GLU A 324 -3.73 -0.29 -14.90
CA GLU A 324 -4.97 0.19 -15.54
C GLU A 324 -6.11 0.35 -14.55
N ASP A 325 -6.43 -0.74 -13.84
CA ASP A 325 -7.62 -0.84 -12.99
C ASP A 325 -7.41 -0.23 -11.60
N ARG A 326 -6.15 -0.03 -11.17
CA ARG A 326 -5.73 0.45 -9.85
C ARG A 326 -6.21 -0.43 -8.70
N GLU A 327 -6.51 -1.65 -9.02
CA GLU A 327 -6.84 -2.71 -8.08
C GLU A 327 -6.25 -4.04 -8.56
N ILE A 328 -6.06 -4.96 -7.65
CA ILE A 328 -5.55 -6.29 -7.93
C ILE A 328 -6.46 -7.33 -7.31
N THR A 329 -6.92 -8.27 -8.13
CA THR A 329 -7.80 -9.34 -7.69
C THR A 329 -7.01 -10.64 -7.59
N ILE A 330 -6.97 -11.21 -6.38
CA ILE A 330 -6.34 -12.48 -6.09
C ILE A 330 -7.44 -13.53 -5.96
N SER A 331 -7.53 -14.41 -6.97
CA SER A 331 -8.49 -15.53 -6.97
C SER A 331 -7.79 -16.83 -6.57
N ARG A 332 -8.38 -17.54 -5.63
CA ARG A 332 -8.03 -18.90 -5.21
C ARG A 332 -9.29 -19.75 -5.18
N ALA A 333 -9.13 -21.07 -5.14
CA ALA A 333 -10.26 -22.02 -5.23
C ALA A 333 -11.43 -21.73 -4.26
N LYS A 334 -11.14 -21.13 -3.10
CA LYS A 334 -12.13 -20.84 -2.05
C LYS A 334 -12.38 -19.34 -1.83
N PHE A 335 -11.51 -18.45 -2.36
CA PHE A 335 -11.53 -17.03 -2.03
C PHE A 335 -11.19 -16.17 -3.24
N THR A 336 -11.91 -15.09 -3.41
CA THR A 336 -11.54 -14.00 -4.32
C THR A 336 -11.52 -12.72 -3.51
N VAL A 337 -10.36 -12.06 -3.48
CA VAL A 337 -10.13 -10.83 -2.73
C VAL A 337 -9.53 -9.79 -3.66
N THR A 338 -10.07 -8.58 -3.61
CA THR A 338 -9.55 -7.43 -4.33
C THR A 338 -8.88 -6.47 -3.36
N TYR A 339 -7.65 -6.06 -3.69
CA TYR A 339 -6.88 -5.06 -2.98
C TYR A 339 -6.73 -3.81 -3.82
N PRO A 340 -6.86 -2.61 -3.25
CA PRO A 340 -6.52 -1.38 -3.96
C PRO A 340 -5.02 -1.33 -4.26
N SER A 341 -4.66 -0.76 -5.42
CA SER A 341 -3.28 -0.70 -5.92
C SER A 341 -3.03 0.54 -6.77
N SER A 342 -3.49 1.70 -6.29
CA SER A 342 -3.21 2.98 -6.92
C SER A 342 -1.81 3.45 -6.53
N PHE A 343 -0.81 3.15 -7.34
CA PHE A 343 0.59 3.52 -7.11
C PHE A 343 1.18 4.25 -8.32
N MET A 344 2.26 4.98 -8.11
CA MET A 344 3.13 5.53 -9.14
C MET A 344 4.24 4.50 -9.42
N LEU A 345 4.32 4.00 -10.66
CA LEU A 345 5.43 3.14 -11.07
C LEU A 345 6.65 3.98 -11.40
N VAL A 346 7.74 3.70 -10.72
CA VAL A 346 9.08 4.20 -11.07
C VAL A 346 9.92 2.99 -11.44
N ALA A 347 10.35 2.91 -12.69
CA ALA A 347 11.23 1.86 -13.15
C ALA A 347 12.63 2.39 -13.41
N ALA A 348 13.65 1.55 -13.26
CA ALA A 348 15.01 1.88 -13.67
C ALA A 348 15.60 0.74 -14.48
N MET A 349 16.39 1.08 -15.49
CA MET A 349 17.10 0.10 -16.29
C MET A 349 18.41 0.67 -16.85
N ASN A 350 19.31 -0.22 -17.24
CA ASN A 350 20.46 0.14 -18.04
C ASN A 350 20.05 0.22 -19.52
N PRO A 351 20.74 1.03 -20.35
CA PRO A 351 20.39 1.17 -21.77
C PRO A 351 20.70 -0.08 -22.61
N SER A 352 21.59 -0.92 -22.16
CA SER A 352 22.00 -2.15 -22.84
C SER A 352 22.47 -3.21 -21.84
N PRO A 353 22.71 -4.47 -22.27
CA PRO A 353 23.32 -5.50 -21.42
C PRO A 353 24.71 -5.14 -20.90
N SER A 354 25.50 -4.38 -21.69
CA SER A 354 26.82 -3.87 -21.26
C SER A 354 26.70 -2.69 -20.28
N GLY A 355 25.53 -2.11 -20.14
CA GLY A 355 25.27 -0.98 -19.24
C GLY A 355 25.39 0.40 -19.89
N TYR A 356 25.84 0.52 -21.14
CA TYR A 356 26.11 1.78 -21.82
C TYR A 356 25.13 2.06 -22.97
N PHE A 357 24.97 3.32 -23.34
CA PHE A 357 24.16 3.69 -24.49
C PHE A 357 24.74 3.14 -25.80
N PRO A 358 23.92 2.97 -26.87
CA PRO A 358 24.37 2.42 -28.15
C PRO A 358 25.60 3.14 -28.76
N ASP A 359 25.61 4.46 -28.64
CA ASP A 359 26.64 5.33 -29.20
C ASP A 359 27.88 5.52 -28.27
N ASP A 360 27.84 4.93 -27.07
CA ASP A 360 28.95 5.02 -26.12
C ASP A 360 30.13 4.10 -26.56
N PRO A 361 31.35 4.61 -26.57
CA PRO A 361 32.56 3.78 -26.91
C PRO A 361 32.75 2.53 -26.04
N ASN A 362 32.19 2.54 -24.82
CA ASN A 362 32.23 1.42 -23.89
C ASN A 362 31.12 0.38 -24.11
N ASN A 363 30.23 0.62 -25.06
CA ASN A 363 29.17 -0.34 -25.38
C ASN A 363 29.78 -1.53 -26.19
N THR A 364 29.75 -2.69 -25.57
CA THR A 364 30.20 -3.94 -26.17
C THR A 364 29.07 -4.84 -26.66
N SER A 365 27.82 -4.42 -26.46
CA SER A 365 26.63 -5.22 -26.81
C SER A 365 26.37 -5.18 -28.32
N SER A 366 26.13 -6.33 -28.90
CA SER A 366 25.65 -6.43 -30.28
C SER A 366 24.18 -5.96 -30.40
N LEU A 367 23.75 -5.58 -31.60
CA LEU A 367 22.35 -5.22 -31.87
C LEU A 367 21.38 -6.34 -31.48
N GLN A 368 21.74 -7.60 -31.70
CA GLN A 368 20.93 -8.76 -31.32
C GLN A 368 20.78 -8.92 -29.80
N GLU A 369 21.83 -8.67 -29.04
CA GLU A 369 21.79 -8.71 -27.58
C GLU A 369 20.93 -7.58 -27.02
N MET A 370 21.06 -6.37 -27.55
CA MET A 370 20.24 -5.22 -27.21
C MET A 370 18.76 -5.50 -27.46
N GLN A 371 18.44 -6.05 -28.63
CA GLN A 371 17.06 -6.41 -28.98
C GLN A 371 16.48 -7.49 -28.04
N ARG A 372 17.27 -8.52 -27.71
CA ARG A 372 16.87 -9.53 -26.72
C ARG A 372 16.64 -8.94 -25.33
N TYR A 373 17.49 -7.98 -24.94
CA TYR A 373 17.39 -7.29 -23.66
C TYR A 373 16.12 -6.46 -23.59
N MET A 374 15.83 -5.65 -24.60
CA MET A 374 14.61 -4.85 -24.67
C MET A 374 13.34 -5.72 -24.76
N ASN A 375 13.38 -6.83 -25.46
CA ASN A 375 12.26 -7.77 -25.60
C ASN A 375 11.89 -8.51 -24.30
N LYS A 376 12.70 -8.40 -23.23
CA LYS A 376 12.32 -8.87 -21.90
C LYS A 376 11.16 -8.04 -21.34
N ILE A 377 11.07 -6.75 -21.71
CA ILE A 377 9.97 -5.87 -21.32
C ILE A 377 8.95 -5.89 -22.48
N SER A 378 7.71 -6.19 -22.15
CA SER A 378 6.65 -6.22 -23.19
C SER A 378 6.27 -4.80 -23.63
N GLY A 379 6.03 -4.63 -24.93
CA GLY A 379 5.51 -3.36 -25.48
C GLY A 379 4.30 -2.83 -24.70
N PRO A 380 3.27 -3.65 -24.39
CA PRO A 380 2.14 -3.23 -23.58
C PRO A 380 2.49 -2.69 -22.17
N LEU A 381 3.60 -3.09 -21.55
CA LEU A 381 4.04 -2.52 -20.28
C LEU A 381 4.71 -1.15 -20.50
N ILE A 382 5.57 -1.04 -21.52
CA ILE A 382 6.19 0.25 -21.90
C ILE A 382 5.12 1.28 -22.26
N ASP A 383 4.10 0.86 -23.00
CA ASP A 383 2.93 1.72 -23.33
C ASP A 383 2.24 2.31 -22.10
N ARG A 384 2.40 1.74 -20.91
CA ARG A 384 1.80 2.22 -19.65
C ARG A 384 2.73 3.13 -18.83
N ILE A 385 3.94 3.34 -19.31
CA ILE A 385 4.88 4.29 -18.73
C ILE A 385 4.76 5.61 -19.49
N ASP A 386 4.49 6.70 -18.79
CA ASP A 386 4.18 7.99 -19.41
C ASP A 386 5.45 8.77 -19.79
N LEU A 387 6.49 8.69 -18.93
CA LEU A 387 7.73 9.43 -19.09
C LEU A 387 8.93 8.49 -19.22
N HIS A 388 9.73 8.66 -20.23
CA HIS A 388 11.00 7.99 -20.46
C HIS A 388 12.12 9.01 -20.34
N ILE A 389 13.03 8.85 -19.39
CA ILE A 389 14.10 9.83 -19.15
C ILE A 389 15.47 9.17 -19.13
N GLU A 390 16.39 9.78 -19.86
CA GLU A 390 17.80 9.39 -19.88
C GLU A 390 18.52 10.04 -18.70
N VAL A 391 19.19 9.21 -17.90
CA VAL A 391 19.95 9.64 -16.72
C VAL A 391 21.44 9.50 -17.03
N ASN A 392 22.05 10.60 -17.42
CA ASN A 392 23.48 10.63 -17.71
C ASN A 392 24.32 10.73 -16.43
N PRO A 393 25.56 10.22 -16.42
CA PRO A 393 26.51 10.43 -15.34
C PRO A 393 26.72 11.94 -15.11
N VAL A 394 26.80 12.34 -13.85
CA VAL A 394 27.10 13.73 -13.50
C VAL A 394 28.56 14.04 -13.78
N PRO A 395 28.89 15.11 -14.52
CA PRO A 395 30.26 15.54 -14.75
C PRO A 395 31.02 15.81 -13.46
N PHE A 396 32.33 15.62 -13.47
CA PHE A 396 33.17 15.79 -12.27
C PHE A 396 33.07 17.22 -11.70
N ASP A 397 32.99 18.22 -12.56
CA ASP A 397 32.88 19.63 -12.15
C ASP A 397 31.60 19.89 -11.36
N ASP A 398 30.47 19.30 -11.78
CA ASP A 398 29.20 19.38 -11.05
C ASP A 398 29.26 18.61 -9.73
N LEU A 399 29.99 17.46 -9.69
CA LEU A 399 30.17 16.68 -8.45
C LEU A 399 31.02 17.42 -7.42
N SER A 400 31.99 18.24 -7.87
CA SER A 400 32.86 19.03 -7.02
C SER A 400 32.24 20.36 -6.58
N ALA A 401 31.19 20.84 -7.25
CA ALA A 401 30.51 22.08 -6.92
C ALA A 401 29.82 22.03 -5.55
N GLU A 402 29.64 23.20 -4.91
CA GLU A 402 28.88 23.30 -3.67
C GLU A 402 27.45 22.75 -3.81
N ARG A 403 26.89 22.24 -2.71
CA ARG A 403 25.52 21.73 -2.67
C ARG A 403 24.51 22.87 -2.76
N ASN A 404 24.15 23.29 -3.97
CA ASN A 404 23.15 24.33 -4.25
C ASN A 404 21.88 23.74 -4.88
N GLY A 405 21.59 22.45 -4.64
CA GLY A 405 20.38 21.80 -5.17
C GLY A 405 19.10 22.40 -4.55
N GLU A 406 18.03 22.41 -5.33
CA GLU A 406 16.71 22.86 -4.86
C GLU A 406 16.18 21.87 -3.79
N LYS A 407 15.65 22.41 -2.70
CA LYS A 407 15.10 21.58 -1.60
C LYS A 407 13.81 20.89 -2.03
N SER A 408 13.62 19.65 -1.58
CA SER A 408 12.39 18.87 -1.83
C SER A 408 11.12 19.62 -1.46
N ILE A 409 11.14 20.43 -0.41
CA ILE A 409 9.98 21.19 0.04
C ILE A 409 9.50 22.22 -1.00
N GLU A 410 10.44 22.86 -1.74
CA GLU A 410 10.08 23.85 -2.76
C GLU A 410 9.50 23.18 -4.01
N ILE A 411 10.07 22.04 -4.43
CA ILE A 411 9.50 21.21 -5.50
C ILE A 411 8.11 20.73 -5.09
N ARG A 412 7.94 20.25 -3.87
CA ARG A 412 6.65 19.79 -3.35
C ARG A 412 5.58 20.89 -3.38
N LYS A 413 5.89 22.11 -3.01
CA LYS A 413 4.93 23.22 -3.07
C LYS A 413 4.37 23.44 -4.49
N ARG A 414 5.22 23.33 -5.53
CA ARG A 414 4.77 23.41 -6.92
C ARG A 414 3.90 22.22 -7.31
N VAL A 415 4.31 21.02 -6.90
CA VAL A 415 3.57 19.77 -7.11
C VAL A 415 2.20 19.84 -6.43
N GLU A 416 2.13 20.31 -5.18
CA GLU A 416 0.86 20.50 -4.45
C GLU A 416 -0.06 21.51 -5.14
N LYS A 417 0.49 22.63 -5.62
CA LYS A 417 -0.28 23.63 -6.37
C LYS A 417 -0.91 23.03 -7.63
N ALA A 418 -0.13 22.29 -8.42
CA ALA A 418 -0.64 21.60 -9.60
C ALA A 418 -1.67 20.53 -9.25
N ARG A 419 -1.46 19.78 -8.14
CA ARG A 419 -2.40 18.75 -7.67
C ARG A 419 -3.72 19.37 -7.20
N ASN A 420 -3.69 20.52 -6.55
CA ASN A 420 -4.91 21.22 -6.13
C ASN A 420 -5.75 21.64 -7.35
N ILE A 421 -5.13 22.12 -8.42
CA ILE A 421 -5.82 22.41 -9.70
C ILE A 421 -6.52 21.14 -10.24
N GLN A 422 -5.84 19.99 -10.19
CA GLN A 422 -6.39 18.70 -10.62
C GLN A 422 -7.54 18.23 -9.72
N THR A 423 -7.40 18.38 -8.41
CA THR A 423 -8.45 18.03 -7.45
C THR A 423 -9.71 18.84 -7.69
N ASP A 424 -9.59 20.14 -7.91
CA ASP A 424 -10.73 21.01 -8.24
C ASP A 424 -11.36 20.66 -9.60
N ARG A 425 -10.53 20.34 -10.60
CA ARG A 425 -10.96 19.91 -11.93
C ARG A 425 -11.77 18.61 -11.89
N TYR A 426 -11.35 17.65 -11.08
CA TYR A 426 -11.90 16.29 -11.07
C TYR A 426 -12.85 16.00 -9.89
N LYS A 427 -13.20 17.01 -9.07
CA LYS A 427 -14.03 16.85 -7.86
C LYS A 427 -15.35 16.13 -8.06
N ASN A 428 -15.90 16.15 -9.27
CA ASN A 428 -17.16 15.48 -9.62
C ASN A 428 -16.96 14.11 -10.29
N LEU A 429 -15.71 13.63 -10.42
CA LEU A 429 -15.36 12.37 -11.07
C LEU A 429 -14.95 11.35 -9.99
N ILE A 430 -15.55 10.16 -10.01
CA ILE A 430 -15.33 9.14 -8.96
C ILE A 430 -13.97 8.44 -9.13
N ARG A 431 -13.43 8.37 -10.37
CA ARG A 431 -12.27 7.53 -10.69
C ARG A 431 -11.04 8.31 -11.15
N VAL A 432 -11.13 9.62 -11.27
CA VAL A 432 -10.04 10.47 -11.78
C VAL A 432 -9.65 11.45 -10.69
N HIS A 433 -8.43 11.33 -10.19
CA HIS A 433 -7.86 12.18 -9.12
C HIS A 433 -6.58 12.90 -9.58
N SER A 434 -6.04 12.52 -10.74
CA SER A 434 -4.83 13.12 -11.31
C SER A 434 -4.83 13.02 -12.83
N ASN A 435 -4.00 13.82 -13.49
CA ASN A 435 -3.95 13.87 -14.96
C ASN A 435 -3.57 12.53 -15.60
N ALA A 436 -2.73 11.72 -14.97
CA ALA A 436 -2.39 10.38 -15.47
C ALA A 436 -3.60 9.45 -15.57
N GLN A 437 -4.71 9.78 -14.88
CA GLN A 437 -5.92 8.97 -14.82
C GLN A 437 -6.99 9.39 -15.83
N MET A 438 -6.78 10.48 -16.56
CA MET A 438 -7.74 10.93 -17.58
C MET A 438 -8.01 9.85 -18.62
N GLY A 439 -9.29 9.58 -18.89
CA GLY A 439 -9.73 8.78 -20.01
C GLY A 439 -9.94 9.63 -21.27
N PRO A 440 -10.40 9.02 -22.39
CA PRO A 440 -10.62 9.76 -23.64
C PRO A 440 -11.57 10.95 -23.47
N LYS A 441 -12.64 10.82 -22.68
CA LYS A 441 -13.60 11.91 -22.44
C LYS A 441 -12.97 13.12 -21.75
N GLU A 442 -12.14 12.87 -20.73
CA GLU A 442 -11.45 13.91 -19.99
C GLU A 442 -10.37 14.57 -20.86
N LEU A 443 -9.69 13.80 -21.74
CA LEU A 443 -8.73 14.34 -22.71
C LEU A 443 -9.41 15.29 -23.70
N ASP A 444 -10.56 14.92 -24.22
CA ASP A 444 -11.34 15.77 -25.14
C ASP A 444 -11.76 17.10 -24.49
N ILE A 445 -12.05 17.09 -23.19
CA ILE A 445 -12.51 18.27 -22.44
C ILE A 445 -11.33 19.15 -22.02
N TYR A 446 -10.28 18.57 -21.44
CA TYR A 446 -9.24 19.30 -20.72
C TYR A 446 -7.91 19.43 -21.49
N CYS A 447 -7.77 18.76 -22.64
CA CYS A 447 -6.56 18.77 -23.45
C CYS A 447 -6.82 19.25 -24.87
N GLN A 448 -7.63 20.33 -25.01
CA GLN A 448 -7.87 20.94 -26.31
C GLN A 448 -6.60 21.61 -26.85
N LEU A 449 -6.30 21.36 -28.12
CA LEU A 449 -5.12 21.85 -28.81
C LEU A 449 -5.48 22.97 -29.79
N ASP A 450 -4.65 24.00 -29.84
CA ASP A 450 -4.66 24.96 -30.91
C ASP A 450 -4.12 24.34 -32.23
N GLU A 451 -4.24 25.07 -33.34
CA GLU A 451 -3.78 24.58 -34.64
C GLU A 451 -2.25 24.33 -34.69
N THR A 452 -1.48 25.06 -33.90
CA THR A 452 -0.02 24.87 -33.78
C THR A 452 0.31 23.60 -33.05
N GLY A 453 -0.35 23.35 -31.91
CA GLY A 453 -0.22 22.13 -31.14
C GLY A 453 -0.63 20.88 -31.92
N LYS A 454 -1.74 20.94 -32.67
CA LYS A 454 -2.17 19.87 -33.58
C LYS A 454 -1.12 19.52 -34.63
N LYS A 455 -0.52 20.52 -35.26
CA LYS A 455 0.55 20.33 -36.25
C LYS A 455 1.79 19.71 -35.62
N LEU A 456 2.18 20.20 -34.45
CA LEU A 456 3.36 19.71 -33.73
C LEU A 456 3.21 18.22 -33.38
N ILE A 457 2.09 17.84 -32.74
CA ILE A 457 1.87 16.45 -32.33
C ILE A 457 1.72 15.51 -33.53
N LYS A 458 1.04 15.99 -34.62
CA LYS A 458 0.95 15.22 -35.87
C LYS A 458 2.34 14.95 -36.46
N THR A 459 3.19 15.98 -36.55
CA THR A 459 4.56 15.81 -37.03
C THR A 459 5.38 14.85 -36.17
N ALA A 460 5.21 14.90 -34.83
CA ALA A 460 5.87 14.01 -33.93
C ALA A 460 5.38 12.56 -34.12
N MET A 461 4.07 12.36 -34.26
CA MET A 461 3.50 11.01 -34.50
C MET A 461 4.03 10.40 -35.81
N GLU A 462 4.09 11.19 -36.88
CA GLU A 462 4.59 10.72 -38.17
C GLU A 462 6.11 10.44 -38.17
N LYS A 463 6.91 11.35 -37.55
CA LYS A 463 8.37 11.20 -37.53
C LYS A 463 8.89 10.15 -36.55
N LEU A 464 8.19 9.95 -35.40
CA LEU A 464 8.58 9.04 -34.34
C LEU A 464 7.76 7.74 -34.35
N ASN A 465 6.89 7.55 -35.34
CA ASN A 465 5.98 6.39 -35.49
C ASN A 465 5.21 6.07 -34.20
N LEU A 466 4.66 7.12 -33.55
CA LEU A 466 3.99 7.00 -32.27
C LEU A 466 2.60 6.36 -32.40
N SER A 467 2.27 5.50 -31.43
CA SER A 467 0.93 4.89 -31.34
C SER A 467 -0.15 5.87 -30.86
N ALA A 468 -1.43 5.53 -31.06
CA ALA A 468 -2.54 6.30 -30.50
C ALA A 468 -2.47 6.39 -28.95
N ARG A 469 -1.94 5.36 -28.28
CA ARG A 469 -1.72 5.39 -26.82
C ARG A 469 -0.63 6.41 -26.44
N ALA A 470 0.42 6.52 -27.24
CA ALA A 470 1.46 7.53 -27.01
C ALA A 470 0.89 8.96 -27.15
N TYR A 471 -0.04 9.19 -28.10
CA TYR A 471 -0.77 10.44 -28.22
C TYR A 471 -1.49 10.82 -26.92
N ASP A 472 -2.31 9.92 -26.36
CA ASP A 472 -3.02 10.16 -25.11
C ASP A 472 -2.05 10.46 -23.95
N ARG A 473 -0.90 9.75 -23.88
CA ARG A 473 0.13 9.98 -22.85
C ARG A 473 0.76 11.37 -22.97
N ILE A 474 1.12 11.76 -24.18
CA ILE A 474 1.66 13.10 -24.44
C ILE A 474 0.69 14.18 -23.96
N LEU A 475 -0.61 14.04 -24.24
CA LEU A 475 -1.62 14.99 -23.79
C LEU A 475 -1.75 15.06 -22.26
N ARG A 476 -1.74 13.92 -21.58
CA ARG A 476 -1.77 13.86 -20.10
C ARG A 476 -0.56 14.55 -19.47
N VAL A 477 0.63 14.30 -20.02
CA VAL A 477 1.88 14.91 -19.55
C VAL A 477 1.88 16.41 -19.86
N ALA A 478 1.49 16.83 -21.07
CA ALA A 478 1.38 18.24 -21.44
C ALA A 478 0.39 19.00 -20.53
N ARG A 479 -0.76 18.39 -20.18
CA ARG A 479 -1.70 18.98 -19.22
C ARG A 479 -1.08 19.16 -17.85
N THR A 480 -0.26 18.22 -17.41
CA THR A 480 0.44 18.32 -16.11
C THR A 480 1.49 19.44 -16.14
N ILE A 481 2.23 19.60 -17.23
CA ILE A 481 3.18 20.70 -17.42
C ILE A 481 2.46 22.05 -17.35
N ALA A 482 1.33 22.18 -18.04
CA ALA A 482 0.51 23.41 -18.00
C ALA A 482 -0.04 23.69 -16.59
N ASP A 483 -0.45 22.66 -15.83
CA ASP A 483 -0.89 22.82 -14.44
C ASP A 483 0.24 23.27 -13.51
N LEU A 484 1.47 22.79 -13.71
CA LEU A 484 2.67 23.25 -12.98
C LEU A 484 2.99 24.72 -13.26
N GLU A 485 2.74 25.19 -14.48
CA GLU A 485 2.90 26.59 -14.89
C GLU A 485 1.68 27.47 -14.53
N GLY A 486 0.59 26.85 -14.06
CA GLY A 486 -0.66 27.54 -13.71
C GLY A 486 -1.43 28.05 -14.92
N MET A 487 -1.23 27.43 -16.10
CA MET A 487 -1.90 27.77 -17.32
C MET A 487 -3.19 26.95 -17.51
N GLU A 488 -4.28 27.64 -17.87
CA GLU A 488 -5.57 27.00 -18.13
C GLU A 488 -5.57 26.26 -19.47
N ASP A 489 -4.99 26.87 -20.51
CA ASP A 489 -4.92 26.33 -21.87
C ASP A 489 -3.59 25.61 -22.13
N LEU A 490 -3.65 24.56 -22.97
CA LEU A 490 -2.45 23.88 -23.45
C LEU A 490 -1.77 24.71 -24.55
N GLN A 491 -0.50 25.03 -24.33
CA GLN A 491 0.35 25.70 -25.29
C GLN A 491 1.25 24.71 -26.05
N SER A 492 1.74 25.10 -27.20
CA SER A 492 2.66 24.30 -28.03
C SER A 492 3.97 23.97 -27.29
N SER A 493 4.44 24.82 -26.35
CA SER A 493 5.60 24.56 -25.49
C SER A 493 5.39 23.35 -24.59
N HIS A 494 4.21 23.20 -23.96
CA HIS A 494 3.89 22.08 -23.10
C HIS A 494 3.89 20.76 -23.87
N ILE A 495 3.40 20.79 -25.13
CA ILE A 495 3.39 19.62 -26.01
C ILE A 495 4.81 19.24 -26.42
N ALA A 496 5.64 20.28 -26.78
CA ALA A 496 7.02 20.06 -27.17
C ALA A 496 7.84 19.41 -26.02
N GLU A 497 7.68 19.90 -24.78
CA GLU A 497 8.30 19.29 -23.59
C GLU A 497 7.80 17.85 -23.39
N ALA A 498 6.49 17.60 -23.48
CA ALA A 498 5.91 16.27 -23.29
C ALA A 498 6.39 15.23 -24.31
N ILE A 499 6.59 15.63 -25.57
CA ILE A 499 7.11 14.75 -26.63
C ILE A 499 8.55 14.30 -26.32
N GLN A 500 9.38 15.16 -25.69
CA GLN A 500 10.76 14.82 -25.35
C GLN A 500 10.84 13.63 -24.37
N TYR A 501 9.83 13.43 -23.54
CA TYR A 501 9.77 12.32 -22.58
C TYR A 501 9.30 11.00 -23.19
N ARG A 502 9.29 10.84 -24.52
CA ARG A 502 8.94 9.60 -25.23
C ARG A 502 10.13 9.00 -25.98
N SER A 503 11.32 8.96 -25.35
CA SER A 503 12.56 8.51 -25.98
C SER A 503 12.54 7.05 -26.42
N LEU A 504 11.90 6.14 -25.66
CA LEU A 504 11.82 4.72 -26.01
C LEU A 504 10.91 4.40 -27.19
N ASP A 505 10.05 5.34 -27.60
CA ASP A 505 9.18 5.15 -28.77
C ASP A 505 9.88 5.51 -30.08
N ARG A 506 11.12 6.04 -30.02
CA ARG A 506 11.88 6.41 -31.23
C ARG A 506 12.39 5.15 -31.94
N GLU A 507 12.28 5.12 -33.26
CA GLU A 507 12.93 4.09 -34.08
C GLU A 507 14.44 4.10 -33.83
N GLY A 508 14.99 2.93 -33.48
CA GLY A 508 16.43 2.77 -33.17
C GLY A 508 16.74 2.48 -31.69
N TRP A 509 15.80 2.59 -30.79
CA TRP A 509 15.99 2.12 -29.42
C TRP A 509 15.80 0.59 -29.35
N GLY A 510 16.93 -0.15 -29.45
CA GLY A 510 16.91 -1.63 -29.37
C GLY A 510 16.64 -2.35 -30.69
N ILE A 511 16.65 -1.64 -31.85
CA ILE A 511 16.59 -2.24 -33.19
C ILE A 511 17.96 -2.17 -33.85
#